data_cc4bf5240d7cf8ddb068c7c4a83ad7dc
#
_entry.id   cc4bf5240d7cf8ddb068c7c4a83ad7dc
#
_cell.length_a   1.000
_cell.length_b   1.000
_cell.length_c   1.000
_cell.angle_alpha   90.00
_cell.angle_beta   90.00
_cell.angle_gamma   90.00
#
_symmetry.space_group_name_H-M   'P 1'
#
loop_
_entity.id
_entity.type
_entity.pdbx_description
1 polymer ?
#
loop_
_entity_poly.entity_id
_entity_poly.type
_entity_poly.pdbx_seq_one_letter_code
_entity_poly.pdbx_strand_id
1 'polypeptide(L)'
;PKKERDAAGAKKLMADAGQADFEHELITVEDEWQKNTGDAIAGQLRDAGIKVKRTVLPGSTFWNDWTKYPYSMTIWYMRPLGVQVLALGYRTGEAWNETAFSNPDFDAKLKEALSQIDVAKRKEVMKDVEQILQDSGVIIQPFWQKLYCHMNKKVKNYAMHQTYQMDFQNVWLEA
;
A
#
# COMPACT_ATOMS: atom_id res chain seq x y z
N PRO A 1 -7.36 -13.34 -0.13
CA PRO A 1 -7.16 -12.64 1.14
C PRO A 1 -8.00 -13.28 2.23
N LYS A 2 -7.44 -13.43 3.45
CA LYS A 2 -8.24 -13.80 4.62
C LYS A 2 -9.28 -12.71 4.84
N LYS A 3 -10.55 -13.11 4.85
CA LYS A 3 -11.68 -12.18 4.99
C LYS A 3 -12.15 -12.02 6.42
N GLU A 4 -11.73 -12.90 7.32
CA GLU A 4 -12.14 -12.93 8.71
C GLU A 4 -11.01 -12.54 9.65
N ARG A 5 -11.38 -11.76 10.67
CA ARG A 5 -10.46 -11.36 11.74
C ARG A 5 -10.15 -12.57 12.62
N ASP A 6 -8.86 -12.92 12.74
CA ASP A 6 -8.37 -14.00 13.59
C ASP A 6 -7.42 -13.45 14.67
N ALA A 7 -7.98 -12.83 15.68
CA ALA A 7 -7.20 -12.26 16.79
C ALA A 7 -6.51 -13.34 17.63
N ALA A 8 -7.11 -14.51 17.77
CA ALA A 8 -6.53 -15.62 18.53
C ALA A 8 -5.32 -16.21 17.79
N GLY A 9 -5.45 -16.44 16.47
CA GLY A 9 -4.35 -16.89 15.63
C GLY A 9 -3.20 -15.89 15.61
N ALA A 10 -3.49 -14.58 15.52
CA ALA A 10 -2.48 -13.54 15.57
C ALA A 10 -1.68 -13.56 16.87
N LYS A 11 -2.37 -13.64 18.02
CA LYS A 11 -1.71 -13.77 19.34
C LYS A 11 -0.85 -15.02 19.44
N LYS A 12 -1.36 -16.15 18.94
CA LYS A 12 -0.60 -17.40 18.93
C LYS A 12 0.68 -17.25 18.11
N LEU A 13 0.62 -16.69 16.92
CA LEU A 13 1.79 -16.46 16.07
C LEU A 13 2.83 -15.57 16.75
N MET A 14 2.40 -14.49 17.43
CA MET A 14 3.27 -13.63 18.22
C MET A 14 3.95 -14.39 19.37
N ALA A 15 3.21 -15.23 20.08
CA ALA A 15 3.73 -16.04 21.17
C ALA A 15 4.74 -17.10 20.66
N ASP A 16 4.39 -17.80 19.58
CA ASP A 16 5.25 -18.82 18.95
C ASP A 16 6.59 -18.20 18.44
N ALA A 17 6.53 -16.93 18.02
CA ALA A 17 7.73 -16.16 17.63
C ALA A 17 8.50 -15.57 18.83
N GLY A 18 8.07 -15.79 20.08
CA GLY A 18 8.67 -15.18 21.27
C GLY A 18 8.47 -13.67 21.36
N GLN A 19 7.47 -13.13 20.68
CA GLN A 19 7.20 -11.69 20.56
C GLN A 19 5.87 -11.25 21.20
N ALA A 20 5.32 -12.06 22.12
CA ALA A 20 4.01 -11.77 22.74
C ALA A 20 3.92 -10.38 23.39
N ASP A 21 5.03 -9.90 23.94
CA ASP A 21 5.11 -8.60 24.63
C ASP A 21 5.76 -7.48 23.80
N PHE A 22 6.15 -7.76 22.57
CA PHE A 22 6.77 -6.77 21.71
C PHE A 22 5.79 -5.62 21.39
N GLU A 23 6.24 -4.38 21.55
CA GLU A 23 5.49 -3.19 21.18
C GLU A 23 5.89 -2.74 19.76
N HIS A 24 4.94 -2.84 18.84
CA HIS A 24 5.13 -2.36 17.47
C HIS A 24 4.97 -0.84 17.41
N GLU A 25 5.91 -0.14 16.81
CA GLU A 25 5.78 1.29 16.53
C GLU A 25 5.23 1.49 15.11
N LEU A 26 3.93 1.87 14.99
CA LEU A 26 3.33 2.21 13.71
C LEU A 26 3.55 3.70 13.41
N ILE A 27 4.37 3.98 12.40
CA ILE A 27 4.76 5.31 11.97
C ILE A 27 3.90 5.75 10.78
N THR A 28 3.36 6.97 10.81
CA THR A 28 2.63 7.57 9.69
C THR A 28 3.05 9.03 9.49
N VAL A 29 2.78 9.54 8.30
CA VAL A 29 2.90 10.99 8.05
C VAL A 29 1.71 11.74 8.65
N GLU A 30 1.87 13.03 8.91
CA GLU A 30 0.89 13.90 9.61
C GLU A 30 -0.31 14.35 8.76
N ASP A 31 -0.52 13.79 7.56
CA ASP A 31 -1.74 14.10 6.83
C ASP A 31 -2.98 13.42 7.45
N GLU A 32 -4.12 14.07 7.30
CA GLU A 32 -5.33 13.70 8.02
C GLU A 32 -5.79 12.26 7.75
N TRP A 33 -5.81 11.83 6.50
CA TRP A 33 -6.33 10.51 6.17
C TRP A 33 -5.37 9.38 6.60
N GLN A 34 -4.04 9.58 6.49
CA GLN A 34 -3.04 8.60 6.95
C GLN A 34 -3.03 8.49 8.46
N LYS A 35 -3.13 9.63 9.16
CA LYS A 35 -3.26 9.66 10.61
C LYS A 35 -4.50 8.88 11.07
N ASN A 36 -5.67 9.20 10.52
CA ASN A 36 -6.94 8.55 10.88
C ASN A 36 -6.92 7.06 10.55
N THR A 37 -6.36 6.66 9.40
CA THR A 37 -6.21 5.25 9.03
C THR A 37 -5.24 4.53 9.98
N GLY A 38 -4.12 5.14 10.31
CA GLY A 38 -3.14 4.59 11.25
C GLY A 38 -3.72 4.44 12.66
N ASP A 39 -4.54 5.37 13.10
CA ASP A 39 -5.23 5.29 14.40
C ASP A 39 -6.25 4.14 14.43
N ALA A 40 -7.00 3.94 13.33
CA ALA A 40 -7.92 2.81 13.19
C ALA A 40 -7.19 1.46 13.18
N ILE A 41 -6.08 1.34 12.45
CA ILE A 41 -5.24 0.13 12.42
C ILE A 41 -4.68 -0.16 13.82
N ALA A 42 -4.08 0.83 14.47
CA ALA A 42 -3.53 0.67 15.82
C ALA A 42 -4.61 0.30 16.84
N GLY A 43 -5.82 0.88 16.75
CA GLY A 43 -6.97 0.52 17.56
C GLY A 43 -7.34 -0.96 17.41
N GLN A 44 -7.50 -1.43 16.17
CA GLN A 44 -7.84 -2.82 15.88
C GLN A 44 -6.76 -3.81 16.34
N LEU A 45 -5.48 -3.45 16.24
CA LEU A 45 -4.39 -4.28 16.76
C LEU A 45 -4.40 -4.36 18.28
N ARG A 46 -4.61 -3.24 18.97
CA ARG A 46 -4.76 -3.21 20.43
C ARG A 46 -5.96 -4.02 20.92
N ASP A 47 -7.09 -3.92 20.22
CA ASP A 47 -8.29 -4.73 20.51
C ASP A 47 -8.03 -6.24 20.30
N ALA A 48 -7.11 -6.58 19.40
CA ALA A 48 -6.61 -7.93 19.22
C ALA A 48 -5.57 -8.33 20.31
N GLY A 49 -5.20 -7.41 21.21
CA GLY A 49 -4.22 -7.61 22.28
C GLY A 49 -2.76 -7.54 21.81
N ILE A 50 -2.50 -6.90 20.68
CA ILE A 50 -1.16 -6.61 20.17
C ILE A 50 -0.76 -5.20 20.63
N LYS A 51 0.41 -5.05 21.24
CA LYS A 51 0.90 -3.76 21.72
C LYS A 51 1.35 -2.90 20.55
N VAL A 52 0.77 -1.70 20.43
CA VAL A 52 1.10 -0.77 19.35
C VAL A 52 1.26 0.64 19.88
N LYS A 53 2.44 1.21 19.69
CA LYS A 53 2.73 2.63 19.82
C LYS A 53 2.46 3.34 18.49
N ARG A 54 1.81 4.49 18.54
CA ARG A 54 1.57 5.35 17.38
C ARG A 54 2.57 6.50 17.36
N THR A 55 3.21 6.69 16.21
CA THR A 55 4.09 7.83 15.95
C THR A 55 3.65 8.52 14.67
N VAL A 56 3.49 9.85 14.74
CA VAL A 56 3.11 10.69 13.60
C VAL A 56 4.26 11.62 13.33
N LEU A 57 4.79 11.62 12.12
CA LEU A 57 5.93 12.43 11.73
C LEU A 57 5.52 13.50 10.70
N PRO A 58 6.15 14.69 10.75
CA PRO A 58 6.06 15.67 9.67
C PRO A 58 6.49 15.06 8.33
N GLY A 59 5.84 15.46 7.24
CA GLY A 59 6.17 14.96 5.91
C GLY A 59 7.62 15.15 5.53
N SER A 60 8.22 16.28 5.92
CA SER A 60 9.65 16.57 5.71
C SER A 60 10.60 15.58 6.38
N THR A 61 10.18 14.98 7.51
CA THR A 61 10.95 13.94 8.21
C THR A 61 10.61 12.56 7.65
N PHE A 62 9.32 12.24 7.52
CA PHE A 62 8.86 10.93 7.10
C PHE A 62 9.44 10.51 5.74
N TRP A 63 9.32 11.36 4.72
CA TRP A 63 9.73 11.03 3.36
C TRP A 63 11.25 10.98 3.14
N ASN A 64 12.06 11.47 4.06
CA ASN A 64 13.51 11.29 4.00
C ASN A 64 13.94 9.86 4.34
N ASP A 65 13.19 9.18 5.20
CA ASP A 65 13.56 7.88 5.75
C ASP A 65 12.47 6.80 5.56
N TRP A 66 11.46 7.04 4.72
CA TRP A 66 10.29 6.18 4.56
C TRP A 66 10.59 4.72 4.19
N THR A 67 11.71 4.46 3.54
CA THR A 67 12.17 3.11 3.20
C THR A 67 12.93 2.41 4.33
N LYS A 68 13.13 3.07 5.48
CA LYS A 68 13.94 2.56 6.59
C LYS A 68 13.11 2.20 7.83
N TYR A 69 11.84 2.63 7.88
CA TYR A 69 11.00 2.36 9.03
C TYR A 69 10.57 0.88 9.08
N PRO A 70 10.70 0.21 10.24
CA PRO A 70 10.33 -1.20 10.37
C PRO A 70 8.84 -1.46 10.17
N TYR A 71 7.99 -0.51 10.56
CA TYR A 71 6.54 -0.60 10.42
C TYR A 71 5.96 0.80 10.21
N SER A 72 5.62 1.11 8.99
CA SER A 72 5.09 2.42 8.62
C SER A 72 3.92 2.27 7.64
N MET A 73 3.19 3.35 7.46
CA MET A 73 2.13 3.42 6.48
C MET A 73 2.50 4.41 5.39
N THR A 74 2.50 3.92 4.15
CA THR A 74 2.77 4.71 2.95
C THR A 74 1.56 4.70 2.02
N ILE A 75 1.60 5.52 0.98
CA ILE A 75 0.62 5.53 -0.10
C ILE A 75 1.33 5.35 -1.43
N TRP A 76 0.77 4.45 -2.24
CA TRP A 76 1.17 4.29 -3.63
C TRP A 76 0.07 4.81 -4.54
N TYR A 77 0.40 5.80 -5.33
CA TYR A 77 -0.51 6.32 -6.34
C TYR A 77 -0.68 5.32 -7.49
N MET A 78 -1.85 5.36 -8.11
CA MET A 78 -2.22 4.52 -9.25
C MET A 78 -1.16 4.59 -10.37
N ARG A 79 -0.89 3.44 -10.95
CA ARG A 79 -0.14 3.29 -12.20
C ARG A 79 -1.05 2.63 -13.24
N PRO A 80 -0.81 2.85 -14.54
CA PRO A 80 -1.61 2.22 -15.61
C PRO A 80 -1.68 0.70 -15.52
N LEU A 81 -0.63 0.06 -15.00
CA LEU A 81 -0.58 -1.38 -14.77
C LEU A 81 -0.16 -1.68 -13.33
N GLY A 82 -0.87 -2.61 -12.68
CA GLY A 82 -0.57 -3.03 -11.29
C GLY A 82 0.86 -3.55 -11.11
N VAL A 83 1.41 -4.26 -12.10
CA VAL A 83 2.81 -4.74 -12.09
C VAL A 83 3.83 -3.63 -11.88
N GLN A 84 3.50 -2.38 -12.26
CA GLN A 84 4.46 -1.26 -12.17
C GLN A 84 4.73 -0.86 -10.72
N VAL A 85 3.71 -0.85 -9.85
CA VAL A 85 3.92 -0.58 -8.42
C VAL A 85 4.75 -1.70 -7.80
N LEU A 86 4.44 -2.95 -8.12
CA LEU A 86 5.17 -4.10 -7.59
C LEU A 86 6.64 -4.10 -8.00
N ALA A 87 6.93 -3.71 -9.25
CA ALA A 87 8.29 -3.59 -9.75
C ALA A 87 9.09 -2.47 -9.08
N LEU A 88 8.43 -1.37 -8.71
CA LEU A 88 9.09 -0.22 -8.07
C LEU A 88 9.29 -0.41 -6.57
N GLY A 89 8.30 -1.00 -5.89
CA GLY A 89 8.23 -1.01 -4.43
C GLY A 89 8.61 -2.32 -3.76
N TYR A 90 8.61 -3.45 -4.50
CA TYR A 90 8.76 -4.78 -3.87
C TYR A 90 9.77 -5.70 -4.55
N ARG A 91 10.26 -5.37 -5.76
CA ARG A 91 11.32 -6.16 -6.39
C ARG A 91 12.61 -6.04 -5.60
N THR A 92 13.36 -7.12 -5.50
CA THR A 92 14.63 -7.18 -4.79
C THR A 92 15.60 -6.09 -5.27
N GLY A 93 16.14 -5.32 -4.34
CA GLY A 93 17.16 -4.30 -4.60
C GLY A 93 16.66 -2.98 -5.17
N GLU A 94 15.37 -2.79 -5.37
CA GLU A 94 14.84 -1.52 -5.85
C GLU A 94 14.96 -0.42 -4.77
N ALA A 95 15.28 0.79 -5.23
CA ALA A 95 15.50 1.94 -4.34
C ALA A 95 14.26 2.33 -3.51
N TRP A 96 13.07 1.99 -3.99
CA TRP A 96 11.79 2.25 -3.32
C TRP A 96 11.21 1.02 -2.64
N ASN A 97 12.01 -0.03 -2.46
CA ASN A 97 11.60 -1.20 -1.70
C ASN A 97 11.59 -0.88 -0.20
N GLU A 98 10.44 -0.40 0.26
CA GLU A 98 10.21 0.07 1.63
C GLU A 98 10.12 -1.06 2.67
N THR A 99 10.07 -2.30 2.24
CA THR A 99 9.90 -3.48 3.10
C THR A 99 11.18 -4.29 3.25
N ALA A 100 12.26 -3.93 2.55
CA ALA A 100 13.47 -4.74 2.40
C ALA A 100 13.17 -6.16 1.89
N PHE A 101 12.02 -6.37 1.23
CA PHE A 101 11.58 -7.65 0.71
C PHE A 101 12.55 -8.16 -0.36
N SER A 102 12.91 -9.43 -0.25
CA SER A 102 13.78 -10.11 -1.21
C SER A 102 13.31 -11.55 -1.35
N ASN A 103 12.76 -11.86 -2.53
CA ASN A 103 12.24 -13.19 -2.82
C ASN A 103 12.44 -13.52 -4.30
N PRO A 104 13.31 -14.51 -4.64
CA PRO A 104 13.60 -14.87 -6.01
C PRO A 104 12.37 -15.35 -6.81
N ASP A 105 11.44 -16.06 -6.16
CA ASP A 105 10.23 -16.54 -6.83
C ASP A 105 9.29 -15.38 -7.18
N PHE A 106 9.17 -14.40 -6.27
CA PHE A 106 8.45 -13.17 -6.54
C PHE A 106 9.07 -12.43 -7.72
N ASP A 107 10.38 -12.22 -7.72
CA ASP A 107 11.08 -11.51 -8.79
C ASP A 107 10.92 -12.20 -10.15
N ALA A 108 10.99 -13.54 -10.18
CA ALA A 108 10.81 -14.33 -11.39
C ALA A 108 9.36 -14.20 -11.92
N LYS A 109 8.36 -14.34 -11.03
CA LYS A 109 6.95 -14.20 -11.40
C LYS A 109 6.59 -12.76 -11.82
N LEU A 110 7.14 -11.76 -11.15
CA LEU A 110 6.97 -10.36 -11.54
C LEU A 110 7.57 -10.09 -12.92
N LYS A 111 8.75 -10.62 -13.21
CA LYS A 111 9.38 -10.53 -14.53
C LYS A 111 8.51 -11.19 -15.60
N GLU A 112 7.93 -12.36 -15.32
CA GLU A 112 6.99 -13.02 -16.21
C GLU A 112 5.76 -12.13 -16.47
N ALA A 113 5.14 -11.58 -15.42
CA ALA A 113 3.98 -10.69 -15.54
C ALA A 113 4.28 -9.43 -16.36
N LEU A 114 5.46 -8.84 -16.19
CA LEU A 114 5.91 -7.66 -16.94
C LEU A 114 6.08 -7.95 -18.44
N SER A 115 6.43 -9.18 -18.82
CA SER A 115 6.61 -9.59 -20.20
C SER A 115 5.30 -9.94 -20.91
N GLN A 116 4.19 -10.13 -20.17
CA GLN A 116 2.92 -10.54 -20.73
C GLN A 116 2.16 -9.38 -21.37
N ILE A 117 1.98 -9.41 -22.68
CA ILE A 117 1.15 -8.45 -23.42
C ILE A 117 -0.34 -8.80 -23.25
N ASP A 118 -0.67 -10.08 -23.28
CA ASP A 118 -2.03 -10.56 -23.08
C ASP A 118 -2.51 -10.30 -21.65
N VAL A 119 -3.61 -9.57 -21.54
CA VAL A 119 -4.16 -9.14 -20.24
C VAL A 119 -4.65 -10.33 -19.42
N ALA A 120 -5.25 -11.33 -20.04
CA ALA A 120 -5.79 -12.49 -19.33
C ALA A 120 -4.64 -13.34 -18.76
N LYS A 121 -3.62 -13.62 -19.56
CA LYS A 121 -2.42 -14.33 -19.09
C LYS A 121 -1.70 -13.57 -18.01
N ARG A 122 -1.54 -12.24 -18.16
CA ARG A 122 -0.92 -11.42 -17.12
C ARG A 122 -1.69 -11.48 -15.79
N LYS A 123 -3.04 -11.46 -15.82
CA LYS A 123 -3.86 -11.62 -14.62
C LYS A 123 -3.63 -12.96 -13.91
N GLU A 124 -3.43 -14.05 -14.66
CA GLU A 124 -3.14 -15.34 -14.02
C GLU A 124 -1.78 -15.33 -13.31
N VAL A 125 -0.74 -14.82 -13.98
CA VAL A 125 0.59 -14.68 -13.33
C VAL A 125 0.54 -13.76 -12.13
N MET A 126 -0.24 -12.68 -12.20
CA MET A 126 -0.39 -11.73 -11.09
C MET A 126 -1.00 -12.35 -9.83
N LYS A 127 -1.84 -13.39 -9.96
CA LYS A 127 -2.36 -14.12 -8.79
C LYS A 127 -1.22 -14.75 -7.98
N ASP A 128 -0.24 -15.34 -8.66
CA ASP A 128 0.92 -15.96 -8.00
C ASP A 128 1.77 -14.85 -7.33
N VAL A 129 2.00 -13.74 -8.02
CA VAL A 129 2.76 -12.60 -7.49
C VAL A 129 2.12 -12.03 -6.22
N GLU A 130 0.81 -11.81 -6.25
CA GLU A 130 0.04 -11.28 -5.11
C GLU A 130 -0.01 -12.29 -3.96
N GLN A 131 -0.10 -13.60 -4.26
CA GLN A 131 -0.11 -14.65 -3.25
C GLN A 131 1.24 -14.71 -2.51
N ILE A 132 2.37 -14.63 -3.22
CA ILE A 132 3.70 -14.60 -2.60
C ILE A 132 3.83 -13.40 -1.65
N LEU A 133 3.40 -12.20 -2.07
CA LEU A 133 3.40 -11.02 -1.19
C LEU A 133 2.52 -11.21 0.04
N GLN A 134 1.33 -11.76 -0.13
CA GLN A 134 0.41 -11.99 0.97
C GLN A 134 0.98 -12.99 1.98
N ASP A 135 1.55 -14.09 1.50
CA ASP A 135 2.11 -15.15 2.34
C ASP A 135 3.39 -14.70 3.07
N SER A 136 4.13 -13.76 2.48
CA SER A 136 5.33 -13.18 3.10
C SER A 136 5.01 -12.27 4.30
N GLY A 137 3.81 -11.70 4.36
CA GLY A 137 3.39 -10.78 5.41
C GLY A 137 4.11 -9.42 5.43
N VAL A 138 4.89 -9.09 4.40
CA VAL A 138 5.67 -7.83 4.34
C VAL A 138 4.82 -6.61 4.08
N ILE A 139 3.59 -6.80 3.57
CA ILE A 139 2.65 -5.71 3.31
C ILE A 139 1.26 -6.04 3.84
N ILE A 140 0.62 -5.03 4.40
CA ILE A 140 -0.80 -5.04 4.74
C ILE A 140 -1.50 -4.00 3.89
N GLN A 141 -2.30 -4.44 2.92
CA GLN A 141 -3.10 -3.57 2.06
C GLN A 141 -4.53 -3.47 2.61
N PRO A 142 -4.90 -2.45 3.40
CA PRO A 142 -6.20 -2.41 4.06
C PRO A 142 -7.34 -2.08 3.09
N PHE A 143 -7.12 -1.22 2.10
CA PHE A 143 -8.13 -0.79 1.13
C PHE A 143 -7.52 -0.11 -0.10
N TRP A 144 -8.35 0.05 -1.13
CA TRP A 144 -8.10 0.89 -2.30
C TRP A 144 -8.81 2.22 -2.10
N GLN A 145 -8.04 3.31 -2.07
CA GLN A 145 -8.60 4.64 -1.93
C GLN A 145 -9.23 5.10 -3.26
N LYS A 146 -10.48 5.60 -3.18
CA LYS A 146 -11.09 6.29 -4.31
C LYS A 146 -10.56 7.70 -4.40
N LEU A 147 -10.26 8.14 -5.61
CA LEU A 147 -9.87 9.52 -5.89
C LEU A 147 -11.11 10.30 -6.33
N TYR A 148 -11.20 11.54 -5.88
CA TYR A 148 -12.30 12.44 -6.18
C TYR A 148 -11.77 13.76 -6.71
N CYS A 149 -12.54 14.35 -7.63
CA CYS A 149 -12.34 15.71 -8.07
C CYS A 149 -13.62 16.50 -7.80
N HIS A 150 -13.47 17.64 -7.14
CA HIS A 150 -14.56 18.60 -6.95
C HIS A 150 -14.38 19.76 -7.91
N MET A 151 -15.41 20.08 -8.67
CA MET A 151 -15.39 21.18 -9.63
C MET A 151 -16.69 21.98 -9.58
N ASN A 152 -16.61 23.24 -9.99
CA ASN A 152 -17.78 24.06 -10.18
C ASN A 152 -18.63 23.48 -11.31
N LYS A 153 -19.97 23.54 -11.18
CA LYS A 153 -20.92 23.05 -12.21
C LYS A 153 -20.76 23.75 -13.57
N LYS A 154 -20.21 24.95 -13.59
CA LYS A 154 -19.88 25.69 -14.81
C LYS A 154 -18.68 25.13 -15.56
N VAL A 155 -17.83 24.32 -14.94
CA VAL A 155 -16.73 23.64 -15.63
C VAL A 155 -17.28 22.50 -16.47
N LYS A 156 -17.03 22.53 -17.75
CA LYS A 156 -17.49 21.51 -18.70
C LYS A 156 -16.30 20.79 -19.35
N ASN A 157 -16.55 19.57 -19.78
CA ASN A 157 -15.60 18.68 -20.45
C ASN A 157 -14.31 18.36 -19.65
N TYR A 158 -14.32 18.55 -18.33
CA TYR A 158 -13.22 18.05 -17.50
C TYR A 158 -13.52 16.61 -17.07
N ALA A 159 -12.54 15.75 -17.27
CA ALA A 159 -12.52 14.39 -16.74
C ALA A 159 -11.25 14.17 -15.94
N MET A 160 -11.38 13.71 -14.70
CA MET A 160 -10.24 13.38 -13.87
C MET A 160 -9.52 12.16 -14.44
N HIS A 161 -8.22 12.30 -14.72
CA HIS A 161 -7.38 11.19 -15.14
C HIS A 161 -6.88 10.38 -13.95
N GLN A 162 -6.82 9.05 -14.07
CA GLN A 162 -6.46 8.14 -12.97
C GLN A 162 -5.03 8.35 -12.47
N THR A 163 -4.11 8.87 -13.29
CA THR A 163 -2.72 9.18 -12.94
C THR A 163 -2.47 10.67 -12.74
N TYR A 164 -3.53 11.45 -12.44
CA TYR A 164 -3.47 12.91 -12.24
C TYR A 164 -2.96 13.72 -13.45
N GLN A 165 -2.98 13.16 -14.64
CA GLN A 165 -2.74 13.95 -15.84
C GLN A 165 -3.85 15.01 -15.97
N MET A 166 -3.46 16.25 -16.13
CA MET A 166 -4.38 17.37 -16.31
C MET A 166 -4.49 17.70 -17.78
N ASP A 167 -5.62 17.36 -18.39
CA ASP A 167 -5.93 17.66 -19.78
C ASP A 167 -7.01 18.74 -19.84
N PHE A 168 -6.59 19.99 -20.05
CA PHE A 168 -7.47 21.15 -20.09
C PHE A 168 -7.80 21.64 -21.49
N GLN A 169 -7.26 21.05 -22.54
CA GLN A 169 -7.43 21.55 -23.93
C GLN A 169 -8.88 21.62 -24.38
N ASN A 170 -9.76 20.78 -23.81
CA ASN A 170 -11.19 20.75 -24.14
C ASN A 170 -12.08 21.27 -23.02
N VAL A 171 -11.50 21.81 -21.95
CA VAL A 171 -12.26 22.33 -20.79
C VAL A 171 -12.71 23.75 -21.08
N TRP A 172 -13.96 24.03 -20.76
CA TRP A 172 -14.52 25.38 -20.90
C TRP A 172 -15.46 25.73 -19.73
N LEU A 173 -15.75 27.01 -19.60
CA LEU A 173 -16.65 27.52 -18.57
C LEU A 173 -17.96 27.96 -19.21
N GLU A 174 -19.06 27.43 -18.71
CA GLU A 174 -20.40 27.88 -19.06
C GLU A 174 -20.65 29.25 -18.43
N ALA A 175 -21.16 30.19 -19.23
CA ALA A 175 -21.42 31.56 -18.81
C ALA A 175 -22.48 31.68 -17.69
#